data_dbb06c477b0c1ab062e98a0c74b904e6
#
_entry.id   dbb06c477b0c1ab062e98a0c74b904e6
#
_cell.length_a   1.000
_cell.length_b   1.000
_cell.length_c   1.000
_cell.angle_alpha   90.00
_cell.angle_beta   90.00
_cell.angle_gamma   90.00
#
_symmetry.space_group_name_H-M   'P 1'
#
loop_
_entity.id
_entity.type
_entity.pdbx_description
1 polymer ?
#
loop_
_entity_poly.entity_id
_entity_poly.type
_entity_poly.pdbx_seq_one_letter_code
_entity_poly.pdbx_strand_id
1 'polypeptide(L)'
;KAEGTGNPLFLYAGAATDNNAFLFFEGAWNILQPKIADGTFYIVNSSEAVALQDKAELTRDEMSKIIAQVTTNWDFNDAKSLAEANLTAASADDKGDVFILAPNDGTARAIADAFAADKDVTSFIVTGQDAEIASVQYIIDGKQSMTVLKDVPKLVDDAITMAISVVTGAKVETTGEYDNGVILVPAKQSEVVTVDQSNVVEALIDSGYYDASEFTGLDVSEVPETPAELSVGIVLPTKDEPRWIQDQTRFQDALEKAGYDVEILFSQGDPSMEKANVEALITKGVKVIILCPHDSAAAAASAEAARAAGVTIISYDRLITGTDAVDYYVTFDSVAVGEAQAQYLVDKAEGTGN
;
A
#
# COMPACT_ATOMS: atom_id res chain seq x y z
N LYS A 1 -28.84 -11.59 -15.08
CA LYS A 1 -28.26 -12.95 -15.18
C LYS A 1 -28.67 -13.76 -13.96
N ALA A 2 -28.72 -15.09 -14.05
CA ALA A 2 -28.99 -15.94 -12.89
C ALA A 2 -27.84 -15.79 -11.87
N GLU A 3 -28.14 -15.81 -10.56
CA GLU A 3 -27.11 -15.84 -9.52
C GLU A 3 -26.12 -16.98 -9.82
N GLY A 4 -24.80 -16.70 -9.72
CA GLY A 4 -23.75 -17.71 -9.89
C GLY A 4 -23.29 -18.00 -11.33
N THR A 5 -23.54 -17.12 -12.31
CA THR A 5 -23.07 -17.34 -13.71
C THR A 5 -21.81 -16.55 -14.09
N GLY A 6 -21.19 -15.84 -13.17
CA GLY A 6 -19.90 -15.13 -13.35
C GLY A 6 -18.76 -15.83 -12.60
N ASN A 7 -17.62 -15.18 -12.56
CA ASN A 7 -16.47 -15.64 -11.76
C ASN A 7 -16.63 -15.24 -10.29
N PRO A 8 -16.40 -16.12 -9.31
CA PRO A 8 -16.44 -15.78 -7.90
C PRO A 8 -15.31 -14.80 -7.55
N LEU A 9 -15.68 -13.68 -6.91
CA LEU A 9 -14.77 -12.62 -6.49
C LEU A 9 -14.78 -12.51 -4.97
N PHE A 10 -13.60 -12.66 -4.37
CA PHE A 10 -13.35 -12.41 -2.95
C PHE A 10 -12.65 -11.07 -2.77
N LEU A 11 -13.22 -10.21 -1.94
CA LEU A 11 -12.70 -8.87 -1.65
C LEU A 11 -11.97 -8.88 -0.31
N TYR A 12 -10.79 -8.27 -0.27
CA TYR A 12 -10.06 -7.96 0.95
C TYR A 12 -9.54 -6.53 0.88
N ALA A 13 -9.48 -5.86 2.02
CA ALA A 13 -9.02 -4.47 2.13
C ALA A 13 -8.04 -4.32 3.29
N GLY A 14 -7.29 -3.22 3.31
CA GLY A 14 -6.42 -2.84 4.40
C GLY A 14 -7.17 -2.31 5.63
N ALA A 15 -6.45 -1.71 6.56
CA ALA A 15 -7.00 -1.17 7.80
C ALA A 15 -7.87 0.07 7.55
N ALA A 16 -9.04 0.13 8.19
CA ALA A 16 -9.95 1.28 8.10
C ALA A 16 -9.39 2.58 8.73
N THR A 17 -8.32 2.47 9.51
CA THR A 17 -7.58 3.61 10.09
C THR A 17 -6.60 4.25 9.12
N ASP A 18 -6.32 3.59 7.99
CA ASP A 18 -5.46 4.08 6.92
C ASP A 18 -6.29 4.66 5.78
N ASN A 19 -6.04 5.92 5.42
CA ASN A 19 -6.73 6.55 4.30
C ASN A 19 -6.47 5.84 2.97
N ASN A 20 -5.30 5.25 2.78
CA ASN A 20 -4.96 4.52 1.56
C ASN A 20 -5.84 3.29 1.33
N ALA A 21 -6.30 2.62 2.39
CA ALA A 21 -7.23 1.49 2.27
C ALA A 21 -8.52 1.87 1.51
N PHE A 22 -8.98 3.11 1.69
CA PHE A 22 -10.15 3.64 0.97
C PHE A 22 -9.81 4.01 -0.46
N LEU A 23 -8.67 4.64 -0.70
CA LEU A 23 -8.23 5.04 -2.05
C LEU A 23 -7.97 3.81 -2.93
N PHE A 24 -7.32 2.78 -2.39
CA PHE A 24 -7.13 1.50 -3.10
C PHE A 24 -8.47 0.83 -3.39
N PHE A 25 -9.38 0.80 -2.42
CA PHE A 25 -10.70 0.19 -2.60
C PHE A 25 -11.54 0.97 -3.61
N GLU A 26 -11.49 2.30 -3.60
CA GLU A 26 -12.14 3.18 -4.57
C GLU A 26 -11.64 2.89 -5.99
N GLY A 27 -10.33 2.86 -6.20
CA GLY A 27 -9.73 2.53 -7.49
C GLY A 27 -10.14 1.15 -7.99
N ALA A 28 -10.09 0.14 -7.11
CA ALA A 28 -10.52 -1.21 -7.45
C ALA A 28 -12.02 -1.27 -7.77
N TRP A 29 -12.86 -0.57 -7.00
CA TRP A 29 -14.31 -0.53 -7.24
C TRP A 29 -14.64 0.10 -8.59
N ASN A 30 -13.98 1.18 -8.97
CA ASN A 30 -14.17 1.85 -10.27
C ASN A 30 -14.00 0.89 -11.46
N ILE A 31 -13.07 -0.06 -11.36
CA ILE A 31 -12.79 -1.06 -12.41
C ILE A 31 -13.69 -2.30 -12.28
N LEU A 32 -13.93 -2.79 -11.05
CA LEU A 32 -14.65 -4.04 -10.82
C LEU A 32 -16.16 -3.86 -10.91
N GLN A 33 -16.71 -2.71 -10.48
CA GLN A 33 -18.17 -2.51 -10.42
C GLN A 33 -18.87 -2.71 -11.77
N PRO A 34 -18.40 -2.16 -12.91
CA PRO A 34 -18.99 -2.43 -14.20
C PRO A 34 -18.99 -3.92 -14.58
N LYS A 35 -17.97 -4.66 -14.14
CA LYS A 35 -17.79 -6.10 -14.39
C LYS A 35 -18.62 -6.97 -13.45
N ILE A 36 -18.95 -6.46 -12.28
CA ILE A 36 -19.93 -7.06 -11.38
C ILE A 36 -21.35 -6.84 -11.95
N ALA A 37 -21.66 -5.61 -12.39
CA ALA A 37 -22.95 -5.26 -12.96
C ALA A 37 -23.25 -6.03 -14.27
N ASP A 38 -22.27 -6.28 -15.12
CA ASP A 38 -22.46 -7.07 -16.35
C ASP A 38 -22.45 -8.60 -16.09
N GLY A 39 -22.06 -9.02 -14.87
CA GLY A 39 -22.02 -10.39 -14.41
C GLY A 39 -20.75 -11.16 -14.83
N THR A 40 -19.67 -10.48 -15.17
CA THR A 40 -18.33 -11.07 -15.29
C THR A 40 -17.86 -11.62 -13.95
N PHE A 41 -18.11 -10.86 -12.88
CA PHE A 41 -17.87 -11.27 -11.50
C PHE A 41 -19.15 -11.28 -10.66
N TYR A 42 -19.13 -12.05 -9.57
CA TYR A 42 -20.05 -11.89 -8.46
C TYR A 42 -19.29 -11.95 -7.14
N ILE A 43 -19.72 -11.12 -6.17
CA ILE A 43 -19.05 -10.98 -4.87
C ILE A 43 -19.48 -12.11 -3.95
N VAL A 44 -18.51 -12.82 -3.34
CA VAL A 44 -18.78 -13.97 -2.46
C VAL A 44 -18.81 -13.58 -0.97
N ASN A 45 -17.91 -12.71 -0.51
CA ASN A 45 -17.59 -12.58 0.91
C ASN A 45 -17.98 -11.25 1.57
N SER A 46 -18.81 -10.42 0.92
CA SER A 46 -19.28 -9.17 1.52
C SER A 46 -20.75 -8.89 1.15
N SER A 47 -21.65 -9.01 2.12
CA SER A 47 -23.07 -8.67 1.95
C SER A 47 -23.28 -7.17 1.73
N GLU A 48 -22.47 -6.30 2.31
CA GLU A 48 -22.52 -4.85 2.08
C GLU A 48 -22.11 -4.51 0.64
N ALA A 49 -21.05 -5.13 0.12
CA ALA A 49 -20.63 -4.92 -1.26
C ALA A 49 -21.69 -5.46 -2.25
N VAL A 50 -22.30 -6.61 -1.99
CA VAL A 50 -23.42 -7.15 -2.78
C VAL A 50 -24.62 -6.18 -2.77
N ALA A 51 -24.95 -5.60 -1.63
CA ALA A 51 -26.06 -4.63 -1.53
C ALA A 51 -25.81 -3.33 -2.31
N LEU A 52 -24.54 -3.01 -2.60
CA LEU A 52 -24.11 -1.79 -3.28
C LEU A 52 -23.60 -2.05 -4.72
N GLN A 53 -23.66 -3.30 -5.20
CA GLN A 53 -23.02 -3.71 -6.46
C GLN A 53 -23.48 -2.96 -7.72
N ASP A 54 -24.69 -2.38 -7.70
CA ASP A 54 -25.23 -1.57 -8.81
C ASP A 54 -24.79 -0.09 -8.74
N LYS A 55 -24.02 0.30 -7.72
CA LYS A 55 -23.63 1.68 -7.48
C LYS A 55 -22.21 1.94 -8.00
N ALA A 56 -22.11 2.78 -9.04
CA ALA A 56 -20.84 3.09 -9.69
C ALA A 56 -19.83 3.78 -8.75
N GLU A 57 -20.32 4.71 -7.92
CA GLU A 57 -19.49 5.47 -6.97
C GLU A 57 -19.97 5.19 -5.54
N LEU A 58 -19.06 4.89 -4.64
CA LEU A 58 -19.32 4.68 -3.22
C LEU A 58 -18.94 5.93 -2.42
N THR A 59 -19.77 6.29 -1.45
CA THR A 59 -19.38 7.27 -0.43
C THR A 59 -18.39 6.66 0.56
N ARG A 60 -17.64 7.50 1.28
CA ARG A 60 -16.72 7.06 2.34
C ARG A 60 -17.41 6.16 3.36
N ASP A 61 -18.64 6.50 3.77
CA ASP A 61 -19.42 5.72 4.74
C ASP A 61 -19.83 4.34 4.20
N GLU A 62 -20.14 4.25 2.91
CA GLU A 62 -20.47 2.98 2.25
C GLU A 62 -19.22 2.10 2.12
N MET A 63 -18.09 2.68 1.70
CA MET A 63 -16.79 1.98 1.70
C MET A 63 -16.42 1.49 3.10
N SER A 64 -16.60 2.32 4.14
CA SER A 64 -16.33 1.91 5.53
C SER A 64 -17.10 0.66 5.94
N LYS A 65 -18.37 0.52 5.52
CA LYS A 65 -19.18 -0.68 5.83
C LYS A 65 -18.66 -1.92 5.12
N ILE A 66 -18.26 -1.77 3.86
CA ILE A 66 -17.66 -2.88 3.10
C ILE A 66 -16.32 -3.27 3.74
N ILE A 67 -15.43 -2.30 3.96
CA ILE A 67 -14.10 -2.52 4.55
C ILE A 67 -14.23 -3.20 5.92
N ALA A 68 -15.20 -2.83 6.75
CA ALA A 68 -15.43 -3.49 8.04
C ALA A 68 -15.70 -5.00 7.93
N GLN A 69 -16.21 -5.49 6.79
CA GLN A 69 -16.43 -6.93 6.55
C GLN A 69 -15.20 -7.64 5.97
N VAL A 70 -14.31 -6.92 5.29
CA VAL A 70 -13.23 -7.49 4.47
C VAL A 70 -11.84 -7.01 4.87
N THR A 71 -11.70 -6.27 5.99
CA THR A 71 -10.42 -5.74 6.44
C THR A 71 -9.47 -6.84 6.90
N THR A 72 -8.24 -6.75 6.44
CA THR A 72 -7.11 -7.56 6.90
C THR A 72 -6.28 -6.85 7.97
N ASN A 73 -6.61 -5.58 8.28
CA ASN A 73 -5.83 -4.70 9.17
C ASN A 73 -4.34 -4.58 8.78
N TRP A 74 -3.98 -4.89 7.54
CA TRP A 74 -2.60 -5.04 7.05
C TRP A 74 -1.83 -6.18 7.77
N ASP A 75 -2.51 -7.04 8.53
CA ASP A 75 -1.91 -8.13 9.31
C ASP A 75 -2.05 -9.48 8.59
N PHE A 76 -0.94 -10.21 8.53
CA PHE A 76 -0.87 -11.54 7.90
C PHE A 76 -1.80 -12.55 8.55
N ASN A 77 -1.88 -12.56 9.89
CA ASN A 77 -2.70 -13.54 10.62
C ASN A 77 -4.19 -13.21 10.53
N ASP A 78 -4.54 -11.91 10.57
CA ASP A 78 -5.92 -11.46 10.36
C ASP A 78 -6.37 -11.83 8.95
N ALA A 79 -5.54 -11.58 7.94
CA ALA A 79 -5.80 -11.94 6.55
C ALA A 79 -6.02 -13.45 6.38
N LYS A 80 -5.15 -14.27 6.97
CA LYS A 80 -5.28 -15.72 6.95
C LYS A 80 -6.57 -16.18 7.61
N SER A 81 -6.84 -15.70 8.82
CA SER A 81 -8.04 -16.07 9.60
C SER A 81 -9.32 -15.68 8.87
N LEU A 82 -9.34 -14.49 8.25
CA LEU A 82 -10.46 -14.01 7.47
C LEU A 82 -10.67 -14.86 6.21
N ALA A 83 -9.59 -15.21 5.50
CA ALA A 83 -9.66 -16.07 4.32
C ALA A 83 -10.20 -17.47 4.66
N GLU A 84 -9.71 -18.09 5.72
CA GLU A 84 -10.20 -19.39 6.20
C GLU A 84 -11.69 -19.33 6.60
N ALA A 85 -12.12 -18.23 7.25
CA ALA A 85 -13.54 -18.02 7.60
C ALA A 85 -14.40 -17.86 6.34
N ASN A 86 -13.96 -17.07 5.36
CA ASN A 86 -14.66 -16.86 4.10
C ASN A 86 -14.79 -18.17 3.30
N LEU A 87 -13.73 -18.97 3.21
CA LEU A 87 -13.74 -20.28 2.56
C LEU A 87 -14.67 -21.27 3.27
N THR A 88 -14.75 -21.20 4.59
CA THR A 88 -15.69 -22.03 5.37
C THR A 88 -17.14 -21.63 5.11
N ALA A 89 -17.41 -20.34 4.93
CA ALA A 89 -18.76 -19.82 4.68
C ALA A 89 -19.23 -19.98 3.22
N ALA A 90 -18.29 -19.97 2.28
CA ALA A 90 -18.58 -20.12 0.85
C ALA A 90 -19.07 -21.54 0.50
N SER A 91 -20.02 -21.61 -0.44
CA SER A 91 -20.45 -22.91 -0.98
C SER A 91 -19.37 -23.52 -1.89
N ALA A 92 -19.45 -24.81 -2.19
CA ALA A 92 -18.53 -25.44 -3.13
C ALA A 92 -18.65 -24.84 -4.54
N ASP A 93 -19.84 -24.35 -4.91
CA ASP A 93 -20.09 -23.72 -6.21
C ASP A 93 -19.45 -22.32 -6.32
N ASP A 94 -19.16 -21.66 -5.19
CA ASP A 94 -18.47 -20.37 -5.11
C ASP A 94 -16.93 -20.51 -5.04
N LYS A 95 -16.42 -21.72 -5.10
CA LYS A 95 -15.01 -22.07 -5.12
C LYS A 95 -14.58 -22.49 -6.55
N GLY A 96 -13.71 -23.36 -6.80
CA GLY A 96 -13.24 -23.70 -8.16
C GLY A 96 -12.21 -22.68 -8.63
N ASP A 97 -12.46 -21.97 -9.74
CA ASP A 97 -11.56 -20.94 -10.26
C ASP A 97 -11.99 -19.57 -9.71
N VAL A 98 -11.24 -19.02 -8.77
CA VAL A 98 -11.64 -17.82 -8.00
C VAL A 98 -10.73 -16.63 -8.28
N PHE A 99 -11.27 -15.43 -8.09
CA PHE A 99 -10.55 -14.16 -8.20
C PHE A 99 -10.51 -13.47 -6.83
N ILE A 100 -9.35 -12.95 -6.45
CA ILE A 100 -9.08 -12.43 -5.12
C ILE A 100 -8.45 -11.04 -5.25
N LEU A 101 -9.17 -10.00 -4.82
CA LEU A 101 -8.61 -8.68 -4.59
C LEU A 101 -7.98 -8.69 -3.20
N ALA A 102 -6.66 -8.80 -3.11
CA ALA A 102 -5.90 -8.68 -1.86
C ALA A 102 -5.20 -7.31 -1.79
N PRO A 103 -5.19 -6.65 -0.62
CA PRO A 103 -4.81 -5.24 -0.53
C PRO A 103 -3.31 -4.99 -0.59
N ASN A 104 -2.47 -5.93 -0.17
CA ASN A 104 -1.01 -5.84 -0.24
C ASN A 104 -0.35 -7.23 -0.25
N ASP A 105 0.94 -7.29 -0.43
CA ASP A 105 1.71 -8.51 -0.63
C ASP A 105 1.74 -9.43 0.59
N GLY A 106 1.94 -8.88 1.79
CA GLY A 106 1.96 -9.68 3.01
C GLY A 106 0.63 -10.42 3.23
N THR A 107 -0.49 -9.71 3.06
CA THR A 107 -1.83 -10.30 3.19
C THR A 107 -2.18 -11.19 2.00
N ALA A 108 -1.71 -10.86 0.77
CA ALA A 108 -1.91 -11.67 -0.42
C ALA A 108 -1.30 -13.08 -0.25
N ARG A 109 -0.08 -13.19 0.29
CA ARG A 109 0.54 -14.49 0.58
C ARG A 109 -0.28 -15.30 1.57
N ALA A 110 -0.74 -14.67 2.66
CA ALA A 110 -1.57 -15.34 3.67
C ALA A 110 -2.88 -15.88 3.09
N ILE A 111 -3.53 -15.07 2.26
CA ILE A 111 -4.78 -15.44 1.58
C ILE A 111 -4.51 -16.54 0.56
N ALA A 112 -3.47 -16.40 -0.28
CA ALA A 112 -3.08 -17.39 -1.27
C ALA A 112 -2.81 -18.77 -0.65
N ASP A 113 -2.10 -18.81 0.48
CA ASP A 113 -1.84 -20.05 1.21
C ASP A 113 -3.13 -20.70 1.74
N ALA A 114 -4.09 -19.90 2.23
CA ALA A 114 -5.38 -20.40 2.70
C ALA A 114 -6.22 -20.98 1.54
N PHE A 115 -6.27 -20.27 0.41
CA PHE A 115 -6.99 -20.73 -0.78
C PHE A 115 -6.34 -21.97 -1.41
N ALA A 116 -5.01 -22.02 -1.47
CA ALA A 116 -4.28 -23.19 -1.96
C ALA A 116 -4.48 -24.45 -1.09
N ALA A 117 -4.81 -24.29 0.19
CA ALA A 117 -5.09 -25.38 1.11
C ALA A 117 -6.53 -25.91 1.03
N ASP A 118 -7.47 -25.17 0.44
CA ASP A 118 -8.87 -25.58 0.31
C ASP A 118 -9.04 -26.49 -0.91
N LYS A 119 -9.57 -27.68 -0.67
CA LYS A 119 -9.72 -28.75 -1.69
C LYS A 119 -10.76 -28.44 -2.78
N ASP A 120 -11.67 -27.52 -2.52
CA ASP A 120 -12.75 -27.13 -3.41
C ASP A 120 -12.33 -25.94 -4.31
N VAL A 121 -11.17 -25.30 -4.03
CA VAL A 121 -10.51 -24.32 -4.90
C VAL A 121 -9.63 -25.05 -5.91
N THR A 122 -9.90 -24.81 -7.20
CA THR A 122 -9.15 -25.44 -8.31
C THR A 122 -7.98 -24.56 -8.74
N SER A 123 -8.22 -23.27 -8.86
CA SER A 123 -7.21 -22.26 -9.17
C SER A 123 -7.63 -20.90 -8.61
N PHE A 124 -6.68 -19.98 -8.48
CA PHE A 124 -6.98 -18.61 -8.07
C PHE A 124 -6.06 -17.60 -8.74
N ILE A 125 -6.61 -16.41 -8.94
CA ILE A 125 -5.88 -15.20 -9.32
C ILE A 125 -5.91 -14.29 -8.10
N VAL A 126 -4.74 -13.93 -7.54
CA VAL A 126 -4.62 -13.07 -6.37
C VAL A 126 -3.75 -11.86 -6.67
N THR A 127 -4.26 -10.68 -6.30
CA THR A 127 -3.52 -9.42 -6.44
C THR A 127 -2.63 -9.16 -5.23
N GLY A 128 -1.72 -8.19 -5.35
CA GLY A 128 -0.87 -7.68 -4.28
C GLY A 128 -0.39 -6.27 -4.60
N GLN A 129 0.34 -5.66 -3.69
CA GLN A 129 1.13 -4.43 -3.91
C GLN A 129 2.33 -4.42 -2.97
N ASP A 130 3.29 -3.56 -3.25
CA ASP A 130 4.55 -3.27 -2.56
C ASP A 130 5.77 -3.97 -3.16
N ALA A 131 5.61 -4.98 -4.01
CA ALA A 131 6.69 -5.79 -4.58
C ALA A 131 7.66 -6.32 -3.50
N GLU A 132 7.13 -6.83 -2.38
CA GLU A 132 7.94 -7.44 -1.32
C GLU A 132 8.73 -8.64 -1.85
N ILE A 133 10.00 -8.80 -1.44
CA ILE A 133 10.89 -9.89 -1.87
C ILE A 133 10.20 -11.26 -1.80
N ALA A 134 9.53 -11.56 -0.68
CA ALA A 134 8.83 -12.82 -0.50
C ALA A 134 7.65 -13.00 -1.48
N SER A 135 6.96 -11.92 -1.86
CA SER A 135 5.87 -11.95 -2.83
C SER A 135 6.38 -12.03 -4.26
N VAL A 136 7.47 -11.35 -4.57
CA VAL A 136 8.16 -11.51 -5.87
C VAL A 136 8.59 -12.98 -6.05
N GLN A 137 9.12 -13.62 -5.00
CA GLN A 137 9.40 -15.07 -5.05
C GLN A 137 8.12 -15.91 -5.25
N TYR A 138 6.99 -15.53 -4.60
CA TYR A 138 5.69 -16.19 -4.82
C TYR A 138 5.17 -16.01 -6.25
N ILE A 139 5.43 -14.85 -6.89
CA ILE A 139 5.09 -14.61 -8.30
C ILE A 139 5.95 -15.51 -9.19
N ILE A 140 7.27 -15.57 -8.95
CA ILE A 140 8.20 -16.44 -9.69
C ILE A 140 7.77 -17.92 -9.56
N ASP A 141 7.35 -18.34 -8.38
CA ASP A 141 6.88 -19.70 -8.08
C ASP A 141 5.44 -19.99 -8.57
N GLY A 142 4.72 -18.98 -9.07
CA GLY A 142 3.31 -19.11 -9.50
C GLY A 142 2.30 -19.24 -8.37
N LYS A 143 2.63 -18.81 -7.13
CA LYS A 143 1.77 -18.84 -5.95
C LYS A 143 1.00 -17.54 -5.71
N GLN A 144 1.52 -16.41 -6.21
CA GLN A 144 0.84 -15.12 -6.28
C GLN A 144 0.81 -14.67 -7.74
N SER A 145 -0.26 -14.04 -8.18
CA SER A 145 -0.46 -13.76 -9.60
C SER A 145 0.23 -12.47 -10.04
N MET A 146 0.23 -11.44 -9.20
CA MET A 146 0.82 -10.14 -9.50
C MET A 146 1.07 -9.34 -8.21
N THR A 147 1.87 -8.32 -8.35
CA THR A 147 1.98 -7.21 -7.38
C THR A 147 1.96 -5.87 -8.12
N VAL A 148 1.62 -4.79 -7.41
CA VAL A 148 1.83 -3.43 -7.90
C VAL A 148 3.11 -2.91 -7.28
N LEU A 149 4.13 -2.68 -8.11
CA LEU A 149 5.36 -2.02 -7.70
C LEU A 149 5.06 -0.56 -7.39
N LYS A 150 5.33 -0.18 -6.15
CA LYS A 150 5.49 1.20 -5.71
C LYS A 150 7.00 1.45 -5.60
N ASP A 151 7.55 2.26 -6.51
CA ASP A 151 8.99 2.53 -6.57
C ASP A 151 9.44 3.31 -5.33
N VAL A 152 9.78 2.57 -4.26
CA VAL A 152 10.18 3.14 -2.97
C VAL A 152 11.45 3.99 -3.09
N PRO A 153 12.51 3.59 -3.80
CA PRO A 153 13.64 4.47 -4.07
C PRO A 153 13.22 5.84 -4.60
N LYS A 154 12.36 5.87 -5.60
CA LYS A 154 11.86 7.12 -6.18
C LYS A 154 11.02 7.94 -5.18
N LEU A 155 10.15 7.30 -4.42
CA LEU A 155 9.35 7.97 -3.40
C LEU A 155 10.23 8.60 -2.31
N VAL A 156 11.25 7.88 -1.88
CA VAL A 156 12.26 8.36 -0.91
C VAL A 156 13.04 9.53 -1.48
N ASP A 157 13.52 9.47 -2.71
CA ASP A 157 14.22 10.55 -3.38
C ASP A 157 13.35 11.81 -3.50
N ASP A 158 12.08 11.66 -3.85
CA ASP A 158 11.11 12.76 -3.92
C ASP A 158 10.90 13.40 -2.53
N ALA A 159 10.76 12.59 -1.47
CA ALA A 159 10.59 13.07 -0.09
C ALA A 159 11.83 13.81 0.42
N ILE A 160 13.03 13.27 0.18
CA ILE A 160 14.30 13.91 0.56
C ILE A 160 14.52 15.18 -0.23
N THR A 161 14.30 15.18 -1.53
CA THR A 161 14.40 16.38 -2.38
C THR A 161 13.46 17.48 -1.88
N MET A 162 12.24 17.12 -1.50
CA MET A 162 11.27 18.04 -0.92
C MET A 162 11.78 18.60 0.42
N ALA A 163 12.27 17.72 1.32
CA ALA A 163 12.82 18.12 2.61
C ALA A 163 14.03 19.08 2.45
N ILE A 164 14.97 18.77 1.54
CA ILE A 164 16.11 19.63 1.22
C ILE A 164 15.64 20.98 0.68
N SER A 165 14.64 21.01 -0.21
CA SER A 165 14.07 22.25 -0.74
C SER A 165 13.53 23.14 0.38
N VAL A 166 12.81 22.56 1.35
CA VAL A 166 12.30 23.28 2.53
C VAL A 166 13.46 23.83 3.37
N VAL A 167 14.45 23.01 3.70
CA VAL A 167 15.61 23.41 4.55
C VAL A 167 16.43 24.53 3.90
N THR A 168 16.58 24.49 2.57
CA THR A 168 17.39 25.49 1.82
C THR A 168 16.59 26.72 1.37
N GLY A 169 15.26 26.72 1.57
CA GLY A 169 14.37 27.77 1.06
C GLY A 169 14.19 27.74 -0.46
N ALA A 170 14.51 26.62 -1.10
CA ALA A 170 14.26 26.42 -2.53
C ALA A 170 12.77 26.17 -2.80
N LYS A 171 12.35 26.29 -4.06
CA LYS A 171 10.97 25.98 -4.45
C LYS A 171 10.72 24.48 -4.30
N VAL A 172 9.65 24.12 -3.58
CA VAL A 172 9.16 22.74 -3.51
C VAL A 172 8.39 22.40 -4.79
N GLU A 173 8.75 21.29 -5.45
CA GLU A 173 8.07 20.82 -6.65
C GLU A 173 6.97 19.79 -6.27
N THR A 174 5.75 20.05 -6.73
CA THR A 174 4.57 19.19 -6.51
C THR A 174 3.88 18.86 -7.84
N THR A 175 3.16 17.73 -7.89
CA THR A 175 2.44 17.28 -9.10
C THR A 175 0.92 17.40 -8.98
N GLY A 176 0.40 17.61 -7.76
CA GLY A 176 -1.03 17.73 -7.49
C GLY A 176 -1.32 18.14 -6.06
N GLU A 177 -2.57 17.95 -5.66
CA GLU A 177 -3.06 18.26 -4.32
C GLU A 177 -4.01 17.17 -3.85
N TYR A 178 -4.04 16.87 -2.54
CA TYR A 178 -4.97 15.93 -1.90
C TYR A 178 -5.79 16.61 -0.82
N ASP A 179 -7.10 16.39 -0.84
CA ASP A 179 -8.00 16.84 0.23
C ASP A 179 -7.84 15.94 1.47
N ASN A 180 -7.39 16.53 2.58
CA ASN A 180 -7.27 15.83 3.87
C ASN A 180 -8.49 16.04 4.78
N GLY A 181 -9.58 16.62 4.25
CA GLY A 181 -10.80 16.96 4.96
C GLY A 181 -10.77 18.34 5.63
N VAL A 182 -9.65 19.09 5.55
CA VAL A 182 -9.50 20.45 6.08
C VAL A 182 -8.89 21.40 5.04
N ILE A 183 -7.84 20.95 4.34
CA ILE A 183 -7.15 21.71 3.28
C ILE A 183 -6.82 20.80 2.08
N LEU A 184 -6.50 21.41 0.96
CA LEU A 184 -5.81 20.75 -0.16
C LEU A 184 -4.31 20.74 0.13
N VAL A 185 -3.74 19.55 0.40
CA VAL A 185 -2.31 19.39 0.70
C VAL A 185 -1.54 19.27 -0.61
N PRO A 186 -0.55 20.16 -0.87
CA PRO A 186 0.32 20.01 -2.03
C PRO A 186 1.05 18.69 -2.01
N ALA A 187 1.02 17.92 -3.11
CA ALA A 187 1.51 16.57 -3.17
C ALA A 187 2.43 16.30 -4.36
N LYS A 188 3.37 15.39 -4.16
CA LYS A 188 4.18 14.74 -5.20
C LYS A 188 3.75 13.29 -5.32
N GLN A 189 3.26 12.89 -6.50
CA GLN A 189 2.84 11.52 -6.81
C GLN A 189 3.89 10.83 -7.66
N SER A 190 4.15 9.55 -7.39
CA SER A 190 4.93 8.65 -8.22
C SER A 190 4.02 7.66 -8.95
N GLU A 191 4.40 7.27 -10.16
CA GLU A 191 3.70 6.26 -10.95
C GLU A 191 3.86 4.87 -10.31
N VAL A 192 2.94 3.97 -10.63
CA VAL A 192 2.94 2.58 -10.18
C VAL A 192 3.04 1.64 -11.38
N VAL A 193 3.62 0.44 -11.17
CA VAL A 193 3.84 -0.55 -12.23
C VAL A 193 3.25 -1.89 -11.81
N THR A 194 2.41 -2.47 -12.68
CA THR A 194 1.93 -3.84 -12.51
C THR A 194 3.05 -4.82 -12.83
N VAL A 195 3.35 -5.72 -11.89
CA VAL A 195 4.38 -6.76 -12.03
C VAL A 195 3.75 -8.13 -11.90
N ASP A 196 3.95 -8.98 -12.90
CA ASP A 196 3.60 -10.39 -12.87
C ASP A 196 4.76 -11.25 -13.39
N GLN A 197 4.53 -12.56 -13.53
CA GLN A 197 5.55 -13.49 -13.97
C GLN A 197 6.16 -13.15 -15.35
N SER A 198 5.44 -12.42 -16.20
CA SER A 198 5.88 -12.08 -17.55
C SER A 198 6.88 -10.93 -17.62
N ASN A 199 6.87 -10.03 -16.63
CA ASN A 199 7.70 -8.83 -16.62
C ASN A 199 8.53 -8.64 -15.35
N VAL A 200 8.52 -9.58 -14.40
CA VAL A 200 9.22 -9.47 -13.11
C VAL A 200 10.71 -9.18 -13.26
N VAL A 201 11.38 -9.74 -14.28
CA VAL A 201 12.80 -9.48 -14.52
C VAL A 201 13.02 -8.05 -15.01
N GLU A 202 12.29 -7.61 -16.02
CA GLU A 202 12.39 -6.26 -16.58
C GLU A 202 12.05 -5.19 -15.52
N ALA A 203 10.93 -5.39 -14.80
CA ALA A 203 10.41 -4.40 -13.87
C ALA A 203 11.24 -4.28 -12.56
N LEU A 204 11.83 -5.36 -12.08
CA LEU A 204 12.47 -5.38 -10.76
C LEU A 204 14.00 -5.61 -10.80
N ILE A 205 14.51 -6.38 -11.77
CA ILE A 205 15.94 -6.70 -11.84
C ILE A 205 16.66 -5.76 -12.80
N ASP A 206 16.20 -5.69 -14.06
CA ASP A 206 16.83 -4.84 -15.08
C ASP A 206 16.70 -3.35 -14.75
N SER A 207 15.64 -2.97 -14.02
CA SER A 207 15.46 -1.62 -13.48
C SER A 207 16.44 -1.29 -12.34
N GLY A 208 17.07 -2.29 -11.72
CA GLY A 208 17.92 -2.13 -10.54
C GLY A 208 17.14 -1.93 -9.24
N TYR A 209 15.83 -2.22 -9.22
CA TYR A 209 15.01 -2.15 -8.00
C TYR A 209 15.45 -3.21 -6.98
N TYR A 210 15.69 -4.44 -7.43
CA TYR A 210 16.25 -5.55 -6.68
C TYR A 210 17.50 -6.11 -7.35
N ASP A 211 18.37 -6.67 -6.51
CA ASP A 211 19.47 -7.49 -6.94
C ASP A 211 18.96 -8.93 -7.24
N ALA A 212 19.40 -9.48 -8.35
CA ALA A 212 19.01 -10.82 -8.77
C ALA A 212 19.34 -11.91 -7.73
N SER A 213 20.38 -11.69 -6.89
CA SER A 213 20.77 -12.63 -5.82
C SER A 213 19.77 -12.71 -4.66
N GLU A 214 18.84 -11.77 -4.56
CA GLU A 214 17.77 -11.79 -3.55
C GLU A 214 16.72 -12.86 -3.82
N PHE A 215 16.75 -13.45 -5.04
CA PHE A 215 15.82 -14.49 -5.47
C PHE A 215 16.52 -15.79 -5.76
N THR A 216 15.88 -16.91 -5.48
CA THR A 216 16.43 -18.21 -5.83
C THR A 216 16.46 -18.37 -7.35
N GLY A 217 17.66 -18.42 -7.89
CA GLY A 217 17.92 -18.64 -9.32
C GLY A 217 18.62 -17.51 -10.08
N LEU A 218 19.05 -16.42 -9.42
CA LEU A 218 19.68 -15.24 -10.04
C LEU A 218 20.94 -14.75 -9.27
N ASP A 219 21.92 -14.02 -9.87
CA ASP A 219 23.28 -13.71 -9.31
C ASP A 219 23.77 -12.27 -9.49
N VAL A 220 24.44 -11.59 -8.50
CA VAL A 220 25.12 -10.25 -8.60
C VAL A 220 26.02 -9.68 -7.47
N SER A 221 26.58 -8.39 -7.54
CA SER A 221 27.61 -7.75 -6.64
C SER A 221 27.45 -6.25 -6.27
N GLU A 222 28.19 -5.69 -5.29
CA GLU A 222 28.08 -4.61 -4.29
C GLU A 222 28.53 -3.14 -4.55
N VAL A 223 28.27 -2.14 -3.56
CA VAL A 223 28.66 -0.69 -3.55
C VAL A 223 28.85 -0.06 -2.11
N PRO A 224 29.59 1.08 -1.85
CA PRO A 224 29.93 1.66 -0.52
C PRO A 224 29.52 3.15 -0.20
N GLU A 225 29.78 3.66 1.06
CA GLU A 225 29.19 4.76 1.86
C GLU A 225 29.99 6.08 2.14
N THR A 226 29.33 7.15 2.77
CA THR A 226 29.79 8.07 3.86
C THR A 226 28.88 9.27 4.28
N PRO A 227 28.79 9.76 5.57
CA PRO A 227 27.75 10.63 6.18
C PRO A 227 28.06 12.09 6.57
N ALA A 228 27.02 12.89 6.99
CA ALA A 228 27.02 14.23 7.57
C ALA A 228 25.74 14.63 8.38
N GLU A 229 25.55 15.89 8.81
CA GLU A 229 24.74 16.40 9.93
C GLU A 229 23.19 16.39 9.77
N LEU A 230 22.42 16.01 10.82
CA LEU A 230 20.98 15.78 10.83
C LEU A 230 20.12 17.05 10.78
N SER A 231 19.26 17.17 9.76
CA SER A 231 18.17 18.17 9.70
C SER A 231 16.80 17.56 9.44
N VAL A 232 16.71 16.25 9.20
CA VAL A 232 15.48 15.50 8.85
C VAL A 232 15.31 14.32 9.79
N GLY A 233 14.13 14.23 10.41
CA GLY A 233 13.70 13.05 11.17
C GLY A 233 12.66 12.26 10.42
N ILE A 234 12.62 10.94 10.60
CA ILE A 234 11.67 10.05 9.93
C ILE A 234 10.94 9.23 10.97
N VAL A 235 9.61 9.13 10.83
CA VAL A 235 8.77 8.28 11.67
C VAL A 235 7.97 7.34 10.77
N LEU A 236 8.15 6.02 10.97
CA LEU A 236 7.49 4.95 10.24
C LEU A 236 6.51 4.19 11.16
N PRO A 237 5.43 3.58 10.61
CA PRO A 237 4.32 3.07 11.43
C PRO A 237 4.68 1.83 12.25
N THR A 238 5.37 0.83 11.65
CA THR A 238 5.69 -0.43 12.32
C THR A 238 6.84 -1.15 11.63
N LYS A 239 7.46 -2.13 12.34
CA LYS A 239 8.40 -3.09 11.75
C LYS A 239 7.75 -4.41 11.35
N ASP A 240 6.47 -4.60 11.65
CA ASP A 240 5.76 -5.85 11.41
C ASP A 240 5.37 -6.01 9.92
N GLU A 241 5.26 -4.91 9.19
CA GLU A 241 5.10 -4.89 7.74
C GLU A 241 6.47 -4.78 7.05
N PRO A 242 6.88 -5.76 6.21
CA PRO A 242 8.19 -5.76 5.53
C PRO A 242 8.45 -4.51 4.69
N ARG A 243 7.39 -3.89 4.15
CA ARG A 243 7.44 -2.66 3.39
C ARG A 243 8.21 -1.56 4.15
N TRP A 244 7.92 -1.34 5.43
CA TRP A 244 8.53 -0.26 6.21
C TRP A 244 10.00 -0.51 6.55
N ILE A 245 10.44 -1.77 6.53
CA ILE A 245 11.87 -2.10 6.62
C ILE A 245 12.60 -1.72 5.31
N GLN A 246 11.96 -1.91 4.17
CA GLN A 246 12.50 -1.45 2.89
C GLN A 246 12.61 0.09 2.86
N ASP A 247 11.54 0.79 3.27
CA ASP A 247 11.56 2.26 3.36
C ASP A 247 12.66 2.75 4.31
N GLN A 248 12.84 2.12 5.48
CA GLN A 248 13.95 2.43 6.40
C GLN A 248 15.30 2.35 5.68
N THR A 249 15.56 1.24 5.01
CA THR A 249 16.83 1.03 4.30
C THR A 249 17.04 2.08 3.22
N ARG A 250 16.00 2.34 2.40
CA ARG A 250 16.09 3.34 1.32
C ARG A 250 16.27 4.76 1.83
N PHE A 251 15.60 5.15 2.92
CA PHE A 251 15.82 6.45 3.56
C PHE A 251 17.23 6.58 4.10
N GLN A 252 17.73 5.53 4.75
CA GLN A 252 19.09 5.52 5.30
C GLN A 252 20.11 5.68 4.18
N ASP A 253 20.04 4.84 3.13
CA ASP A 253 20.96 4.87 2.00
C ASP A 253 20.93 6.23 1.27
N ALA A 254 19.74 6.78 1.03
CA ALA A 254 19.59 8.02 0.29
C ALA A 254 20.10 9.24 1.09
N LEU A 255 19.85 9.31 2.40
CA LEU A 255 20.30 10.40 3.26
C LEU A 255 21.80 10.31 3.50
N GLU A 256 22.36 9.13 3.76
CA GLU A 256 23.80 8.90 3.90
C GLU A 256 24.54 9.26 2.60
N LYS A 257 24.02 8.84 1.44
CA LYS A 257 24.55 9.22 0.12
C LYS A 257 24.49 10.73 -0.13
N ALA A 258 23.46 11.41 0.38
CA ALA A 258 23.32 12.87 0.32
C ALA A 258 24.21 13.58 1.37
N GLY A 259 24.88 12.83 2.24
CA GLY A 259 25.76 13.35 3.26
C GLY A 259 25.06 13.79 4.54
N TYR A 260 23.92 13.20 4.91
CA TYR A 260 23.19 13.54 6.13
C TYR A 260 23.12 12.35 7.09
N ASP A 261 23.22 12.62 8.40
CA ASP A 261 22.81 11.69 9.44
C ASP A 261 21.30 11.50 9.41
N VAL A 262 20.82 10.28 9.60
CA VAL A 262 19.41 9.96 9.62
C VAL A 262 19.00 9.36 10.94
N GLU A 263 17.87 9.84 11.50
CA GLU A 263 17.19 9.18 12.61
C GLU A 263 15.83 8.70 12.17
N ILE A 264 15.67 7.38 12.17
CA ILE A 264 14.43 6.71 11.78
C ILE A 264 13.82 6.02 13.00
N LEU A 265 12.62 6.45 13.40
CA LEU A 265 11.88 5.94 14.54
C LEU A 265 10.64 5.18 14.07
N PHE A 266 10.25 4.15 14.82
CA PHE A 266 9.07 3.35 14.53
C PHE A 266 8.02 3.51 15.63
N SER A 267 6.77 3.70 15.22
CA SER A 267 5.61 3.88 16.12
C SER A 267 5.04 2.58 16.67
N GLN A 268 5.47 1.43 16.11
CA GLN A 268 5.05 0.08 16.51
C GLN A 268 3.52 -0.11 16.54
N GLY A 269 2.80 0.56 15.64
CA GLY A 269 1.35 0.51 15.59
C GLY A 269 0.64 1.30 16.71
N ASP A 270 1.35 2.14 17.45
CA ASP A 270 0.81 2.90 18.58
C ASP A 270 0.85 4.42 18.30
N PRO A 271 -0.31 5.09 18.16
CA PRO A 271 -0.38 6.54 17.96
C PRO A 271 0.27 7.36 19.08
N SER A 272 0.30 6.84 20.32
CA SER A 272 0.95 7.53 21.45
C SER A 272 2.48 7.47 21.30
N MET A 273 3.01 6.34 20.84
CA MET A 273 4.44 6.21 20.52
C MET A 273 4.81 7.05 19.30
N GLU A 274 3.96 7.12 18.29
CA GLU A 274 4.14 8.01 17.13
C GLU A 274 4.32 9.46 17.57
N LYS A 275 3.42 9.95 18.41
CA LYS A 275 3.50 11.30 18.97
C LYS A 275 4.79 11.51 19.77
N ALA A 276 5.16 10.56 20.64
CA ALA A 276 6.41 10.63 21.41
C ALA A 276 7.65 10.66 20.51
N ASN A 277 7.66 9.91 19.42
CA ASN A 277 8.72 9.92 18.42
C ASN A 277 8.84 11.29 17.74
N VAL A 278 7.72 11.89 17.33
CA VAL A 278 7.69 13.24 16.75
C VAL A 278 8.23 14.27 17.76
N GLU A 279 7.78 14.24 19.01
CA GLU A 279 8.26 15.14 20.07
C GLU A 279 9.76 14.96 20.36
N ALA A 280 10.29 13.73 20.28
CA ALA A 280 11.72 13.45 20.42
C ALA A 280 12.54 14.08 19.30
N LEU A 281 12.09 13.97 18.04
CA LEU A 281 12.73 14.59 16.90
C LEU A 281 12.69 16.12 16.95
N ILE A 282 11.57 16.70 17.37
CA ILE A 282 11.44 18.15 17.63
C ILE A 282 12.48 18.59 18.66
N THR A 283 12.62 17.85 19.75
CA THR A 283 13.59 18.14 20.83
C THR A 283 15.05 18.09 20.35
N LYS A 284 15.34 17.23 19.36
CA LYS A 284 16.65 17.14 18.70
C LYS A 284 16.94 18.27 17.70
N GLY A 285 15.93 19.10 17.41
CA GLY A 285 16.09 20.29 16.60
C GLY A 285 16.02 20.06 15.09
N VAL A 286 15.40 18.94 14.65
CA VAL A 286 15.14 18.71 13.22
C VAL A 286 14.28 19.82 12.63
N LYS A 287 14.45 20.09 11.36
CA LYS A 287 13.71 21.14 10.62
C LYS A 287 12.53 20.58 9.85
N VAL A 288 12.62 19.30 9.48
CA VAL A 288 11.62 18.57 8.71
C VAL A 288 11.40 17.21 9.36
N ILE A 289 10.15 16.80 9.48
CA ILE A 289 9.78 15.42 9.82
C ILE A 289 9.02 14.82 8.67
N ILE A 290 9.51 13.68 8.17
CA ILE A 290 8.81 12.82 7.23
C ILE A 290 8.07 11.77 8.07
N LEU A 291 6.73 11.84 8.07
CA LEU A 291 5.87 11.00 8.91
C LEU A 291 4.96 10.13 8.05
N CYS A 292 5.14 8.81 8.14
CA CYS A 292 4.13 7.86 7.67
C CYS A 292 3.22 7.48 8.86
N PRO A 293 1.97 7.97 8.90
CA PRO A 293 1.11 7.73 10.05
C PRO A 293 0.69 6.26 10.14
N HIS A 294 0.63 5.73 11.38
CA HIS A 294 -0.04 4.46 11.63
C HIS A 294 -1.57 4.61 11.49
N ASP A 295 -2.10 5.68 12.06
CA ASP A 295 -3.50 6.08 11.96
C ASP A 295 -3.58 7.50 11.39
N SER A 296 -4.23 7.65 10.23
CA SER A 296 -4.29 8.91 9.49
C SER A 296 -4.93 10.08 10.28
N ALA A 297 -5.92 9.80 11.11
CA ALA A 297 -6.62 10.83 11.91
C ALA A 297 -5.91 11.11 13.25
N ALA A 298 -5.40 10.07 13.92
CA ALA A 298 -4.69 10.25 15.19
C ALA A 298 -3.38 11.03 15.03
N ALA A 299 -2.72 10.93 13.88
CA ALA A 299 -1.49 11.65 13.55
C ALA A 299 -1.65 13.18 13.45
N ALA A 300 -2.89 13.69 13.39
CA ALA A 300 -3.16 15.13 13.41
C ALA A 300 -2.48 15.83 14.61
N ALA A 301 -2.56 15.23 15.80
CA ALA A 301 -1.95 15.78 17.01
C ALA A 301 -0.41 15.84 16.93
N SER A 302 0.22 14.90 16.23
CA SER A 302 1.68 14.88 15.97
C SER A 302 2.08 15.99 15.00
N ALA A 303 1.31 16.18 13.93
CA ALA A 303 1.53 17.24 12.96
C ALA A 303 1.36 18.64 13.59
N GLU A 304 0.33 18.84 14.43
CA GLU A 304 0.08 20.09 15.14
C GLU A 304 1.21 20.41 16.12
N ALA A 305 1.75 19.42 16.83
CA ALA A 305 2.90 19.60 17.72
C ALA A 305 4.17 20.02 16.96
N ALA A 306 4.43 19.43 15.81
CA ALA A 306 5.55 19.79 14.94
C ALA A 306 5.42 21.22 14.42
N ARG A 307 4.25 21.60 13.90
CA ARG A 307 3.97 22.97 13.44
C ARG A 307 4.14 23.99 14.55
N ALA A 308 3.64 23.71 15.75
CA ALA A 308 3.81 24.60 16.92
C ALA A 308 5.27 24.83 17.29
N ALA A 309 6.16 23.89 16.98
CA ALA A 309 7.60 23.97 17.14
C ALA A 309 8.33 24.57 15.92
N GLY A 310 7.62 24.93 14.85
CA GLY A 310 8.20 25.47 13.61
C GLY A 310 8.89 24.41 12.75
N VAL A 311 8.51 23.12 12.90
CA VAL A 311 9.00 21.99 12.12
C VAL A 311 8.01 21.67 10.99
N THR A 312 8.52 21.55 9.78
CA THR A 312 7.73 21.18 8.59
C THR A 312 7.37 19.70 8.61
N ILE A 313 6.11 19.38 8.34
CA ILE A 313 5.61 18.02 8.20
C ILE A 313 5.43 17.65 6.72
N ILE A 314 6.10 16.59 6.32
CA ILE A 314 5.84 15.86 5.07
C ILE A 314 5.13 14.56 5.42
N SER A 315 3.84 14.45 5.08
CA SER A 315 3.11 13.18 5.17
C SER A 315 3.68 12.24 4.09
N TYR A 316 4.02 11.02 4.47
CA TYR A 316 4.69 10.06 3.59
C TYR A 316 3.83 8.81 3.39
N ASP A 317 3.64 8.39 2.15
CA ASP A 317 2.83 7.24 1.72
C ASP A 317 1.35 7.35 2.17
N ARG A 318 1.07 7.49 3.47
CA ARG A 318 -0.26 7.64 4.07
C ARG A 318 -0.54 9.11 4.40
N LEU A 319 -1.72 9.61 4.02
CA LEU A 319 -2.10 11.01 4.26
C LEU A 319 -2.56 11.21 5.71
N ILE A 320 -1.98 12.18 6.41
CA ILE A 320 -2.49 12.66 7.70
C ILE A 320 -3.75 13.50 7.44
N THR A 321 -4.86 13.14 8.09
CA THR A 321 -6.18 13.76 7.87
C THR A 321 -6.64 14.55 9.10
N GLY A 322 -7.64 15.43 8.92
CA GLY A 322 -8.31 16.11 10.03
C GLY A 322 -7.55 17.30 10.64
N THR A 323 -6.46 17.75 10.02
CA THR A 323 -5.68 18.91 10.45
C THR A 323 -5.17 19.73 9.26
N ASP A 324 -4.91 21.01 9.47
CA ASP A 324 -4.24 21.87 8.50
C ASP A 324 -2.71 21.90 8.70
N ALA A 325 -2.17 21.12 9.64
CA ALA A 325 -0.76 21.09 10.02
C ALA A 325 0.12 20.18 9.15
N VAL A 326 -0.34 19.80 7.98
CA VAL A 326 0.42 19.03 6.96
C VAL A 326 0.86 19.99 5.88
N ASP A 327 2.16 20.14 5.69
CA ASP A 327 2.72 21.08 4.71
C ASP A 327 2.79 20.48 3.30
N TYR A 328 3.18 19.18 3.22
CA TYR A 328 3.32 18.44 1.97
C TYR A 328 2.93 16.99 2.13
N TYR A 329 2.61 16.34 1.02
CA TYR A 329 2.36 14.91 0.96
C TYR A 329 3.13 14.27 -0.19
N VAL A 330 3.87 13.21 0.11
CA VAL A 330 4.60 12.39 -0.87
C VAL A 330 3.96 11.01 -0.88
N THR A 331 3.44 10.60 -2.02
CA THR A 331 2.67 9.35 -2.16
C THR A 331 2.75 8.80 -3.58
N PHE A 332 2.19 7.63 -3.77
CA PHE A 332 1.85 7.07 -5.08
C PHE A 332 0.43 7.49 -5.50
N ASP A 333 0.06 7.22 -6.75
CA ASP A 333 -1.34 7.26 -7.15
C ASP A 333 -2.08 6.03 -6.58
N SER A 334 -2.63 6.19 -5.37
CA SER A 334 -3.28 5.11 -4.64
C SER A 334 -4.57 4.63 -5.32
N VAL A 335 -5.24 5.49 -6.10
CA VAL A 335 -6.39 5.08 -6.93
C VAL A 335 -5.91 4.19 -8.06
N ALA A 336 -4.84 4.60 -8.77
CA ALA A 336 -4.24 3.80 -9.84
C ALA A 336 -3.72 2.44 -9.34
N VAL A 337 -3.26 2.32 -8.09
CA VAL A 337 -2.92 1.00 -7.49
C VAL A 337 -4.14 0.08 -7.50
N GLY A 338 -5.29 0.55 -6.99
CA GLY A 338 -6.53 -0.23 -6.97
C GLY A 338 -7.04 -0.54 -8.38
N GLU A 339 -6.98 0.43 -9.29
CA GLU A 339 -7.33 0.24 -10.69
C GLU A 339 -6.44 -0.82 -11.36
N ALA A 340 -5.12 -0.79 -11.14
CA ALA A 340 -4.19 -1.76 -11.70
C ALA A 340 -4.47 -3.18 -11.20
N GLN A 341 -4.74 -3.35 -9.91
CA GLN A 341 -5.12 -4.64 -9.32
C GLN A 341 -6.43 -5.17 -9.94
N ALA A 342 -7.45 -4.31 -10.01
CA ALA A 342 -8.75 -4.68 -10.56
C ALA A 342 -8.67 -4.96 -12.07
N GLN A 343 -7.93 -4.15 -12.83
CA GLN A 343 -7.74 -4.36 -14.25
C GLN A 343 -7.06 -5.70 -14.54
N TYR A 344 -6.04 -6.07 -13.74
CA TYR A 344 -5.39 -7.38 -13.87
C TYR A 344 -6.38 -8.53 -13.71
N LEU A 345 -7.29 -8.46 -12.71
CA LEU A 345 -8.34 -9.47 -12.52
C LEU A 345 -9.31 -9.52 -13.73
N VAL A 346 -9.72 -8.34 -14.22
CA VAL A 346 -10.59 -8.23 -15.41
C VAL A 346 -9.92 -8.86 -16.62
N ASP A 347 -8.68 -8.54 -16.92
CA ASP A 347 -7.92 -9.06 -18.05
C ASP A 347 -7.80 -10.59 -18.00
N LYS A 348 -7.57 -11.15 -16.80
CA LYS A 348 -7.51 -12.61 -16.61
C LYS A 348 -8.88 -13.27 -16.75
N ALA A 349 -9.95 -12.64 -16.28
CA ALA A 349 -11.31 -13.17 -16.42
C ALA A 349 -11.84 -13.11 -17.87
N GLU A 350 -11.55 -12.04 -18.61
CA GLU A 350 -11.98 -11.84 -20.00
C GLU A 350 -11.07 -12.55 -21.00
N GLY A 351 -9.81 -12.72 -20.68
CA GLY A 351 -8.80 -13.35 -21.52
C GLY A 351 -8.98 -14.85 -21.68
N THR A 352 -10.11 -15.42 -21.26
CA THR A 352 -10.45 -16.86 -21.41
C THR A 352 -9.25 -17.76 -21.17
N GLY A 353 -8.91 -17.95 -19.98
CA GLY A 353 -8.06 -19.04 -19.55
C GLY A 353 -6.83 -19.36 -20.41
N ASN A 354 -5.72 -19.06 -19.91
CA ASN A 354 -4.66 -20.07 -19.77
C ASN A 354 -3.67 -19.53 -18.77
#